data_924e9f3efac39bced050609e5937982d
#
_entry.id   924e9f3efac39bced050609e5937982d
#
_cell.length_a   1.000
_cell.length_b   1.000
_cell.length_c   1.000
_cell.angle_alpha   90.00
_cell.angle_beta   90.00
_cell.angle_gamma   90.00
#
_symmetry.space_group_name_H-M   'P 1'
#
loop_
_entity.id
_entity.type
_entity.pdbx_description
1 polymer ?
#
loop_
_entity_poly.entity_id
_entity_poly.type
_entity_poly.pdbx_seq_one_letter_code
_entity_poly.pdbx_strand_id
1 'polypeptide(L)'
;MWVDEVAEWDLWGSLAHRGRMTPMSETRVGTAAELGPGSVVGAGKYAVCNIAGERSAVTRKCRHLRADLAEGSIDEQGRLVCPWHQSAYDTSTGRMVRGPQGNFAKVPGLGSFFKALTKVAPLGLGRVTERNGNVYVE
;
A
#
# COMPACT_ATOMS: atom_id res chain seq x y z
N MET A 1 11.06 6.00 -49.61
CA MET A 1 9.81 5.21 -49.56
C MET A 1 9.64 4.40 -48.28
N TRP A 2 10.69 3.80 -47.83
CA TRP A 2 10.69 3.01 -46.57
C TRP A 2 10.74 3.87 -45.31
N VAL A 3 11.23 5.08 -45.40
CA VAL A 3 11.40 5.98 -44.24
C VAL A 3 10.09 6.57 -43.78
N ASP A 4 9.14 6.78 -44.69
CA ASP A 4 7.85 7.41 -44.35
C ASP A 4 6.91 6.46 -43.61
N GLU A 5 6.97 5.14 -43.90
CA GLU A 5 6.19 4.12 -43.18
C GLU A 5 6.67 3.94 -41.74
N VAL A 6 7.98 4.01 -41.52
CA VAL A 6 8.55 3.91 -40.16
C VAL A 6 8.17 5.12 -39.31
N ALA A 7 8.11 6.28 -39.90
CA ALA A 7 7.71 7.52 -39.21
C ALA A 7 6.24 7.48 -38.77
N GLU A 8 5.37 6.91 -39.62
CA GLU A 8 3.94 6.75 -39.27
C GLU A 8 3.74 5.77 -38.12
N TRP A 9 4.47 4.69 -38.09
CA TRP A 9 4.43 3.72 -36.99
C TRP A 9 4.94 4.33 -35.69
N ASP A 10 5.99 5.11 -35.74
CA ASP A 10 6.54 5.77 -34.57
C ASP A 10 5.56 6.82 -34.01
N LEU A 11 4.84 7.52 -34.88
CA LEU A 11 3.85 8.49 -34.46
C LEU A 11 2.66 7.83 -33.73
N TRP A 12 2.17 6.72 -34.25
CA TRP A 12 1.10 5.95 -33.62
C TRP A 12 1.56 5.25 -32.35
N GLY A 13 2.78 4.72 -32.34
CA GLY A 13 3.39 4.14 -31.16
C GLY A 13 3.58 5.18 -30.05
N SER A 14 3.97 6.39 -30.42
CA SER A 14 4.13 7.50 -29.48
C SER A 14 2.79 7.98 -28.92
N LEU A 15 1.75 8.02 -29.76
CA LEU A 15 0.40 8.40 -29.33
C LEU A 15 -0.24 7.32 -28.44
N ALA A 16 -0.04 6.05 -28.78
CA ALA A 16 -0.53 4.94 -27.96
C ALA A 16 0.18 4.89 -26.60
N HIS A 17 1.48 5.25 -26.55
CA HIS A 17 2.22 5.38 -25.31
C HIS A 17 1.74 6.57 -24.47
N ARG A 18 1.36 7.67 -25.12
CA ARG A 18 0.83 8.84 -24.41
C ARG A 18 -0.53 8.57 -23.75
N GLY A 19 -1.36 7.71 -24.37
CA GLY A 19 -2.62 7.28 -23.78
C GLY A 19 -2.48 6.32 -22.60
N ARG A 20 -1.27 5.78 -22.37
CA ARG A 20 -0.91 4.92 -21.24
C ARG A 20 0.06 5.59 -20.29
N MET A 21 0.11 6.91 -20.29
CA MET A 21 0.95 7.60 -19.33
C MET A 21 0.58 7.16 -17.92
N THR A 22 1.60 6.79 -17.17
CA THR A 22 1.50 6.53 -15.75
C THR A 22 0.68 7.63 -15.08
N PRO A 23 -0.35 7.27 -14.29
CA PRO A 23 -1.06 8.26 -13.52
C PRO A 23 -0.05 9.11 -12.74
N MET A 24 -0.26 10.40 -12.69
CA MET A 24 0.65 11.31 -11.98
C MET A 24 0.80 10.97 -10.49
N SER A 25 -0.04 10.07 -9.98
CA SER A 25 -0.04 9.58 -8.61
C SER A 25 0.79 8.31 -8.39
N GLU A 26 1.33 7.69 -9.46
CA GLU A 26 2.13 6.48 -9.33
C GLU A 26 3.50 6.78 -8.73
N THR A 27 3.85 6.05 -7.68
CA THR A 27 5.12 6.21 -6.96
C THR A 27 5.92 4.92 -7.04
N ARG A 28 7.20 5.03 -7.36
CA ARG A 28 8.12 3.89 -7.32
C ARG A 28 8.40 3.52 -5.86
N VAL A 29 8.20 2.26 -5.52
CA VAL A 29 8.41 1.75 -4.15
C VAL A 29 9.85 1.23 -3.98
N GLY A 30 10.31 0.42 -4.93
CA GLY A 30 11.62 -0.22 -4.90
C GLY A 30 11.70 -1.34 -5.92
N THR A 31 12.71 -2.17 -5.82
CA THR A 31 12.81 -3.38 -6.65
C THR A 31 11.98 -4.50 -6.05
N ALA A 32 11.57 -5.47 -6.88
CA ALA A 32 10.87 -6.66 -6.42
C ALA A 32 11.68 -7.46 -5.40
N ALA A 33 13.02 -7.47 -5.53
CA ALA A 33 13.90 -8.16 -4.59
C ALA A 33 13.94 -7.47 -3.22
N GLU A 34 13.87 -6.14 -3.17
CA GLU A 34 13.83 -5.37 -1.92
C GLU A 34 12.50 -5.55 -1.16
N LEU A 35 11.42 -5.87 -1.87
CA LEU A 35 10.10 -6.08 -1.29
C LEU A 35 9.77 -7.58 -1.18
N GLY A 36 10.65 -8.35 -0.55
CA GLY A 36 10.41 -9.75 -0.24
C GLY A 36 9.31 -9.97 0.80
N PRO A 37 8.90 -11.23 1.04
CA PRO A 37 7.84 -11.54 2.01
C PRO A 37 8.17 -11.00 3.42
N GLY A 38 7.16 -10.39 4.06
CA GLY A 38 7.28 -9.77 5.37
C GLY A 38 7.78 -8.33 5.35
N SER A 39 8.04 -7.74 4.18
CA SER A 39 8.49 -6.36 4.07
C SER A 39 7.34 -5.36 4.19
N VAL A 40 7.65 -4.20 4.77
CA VAL A 40 6.76 -3.03 4.82
C VAL A 40 7.60 -1.82 4.43
N VAL A 41 7.19 -1.10 3.39
CA VAL A 41 7.94 0.03 2.85
C VAL A 41 7.00 1.20 2.61
N GLY A 42 7.42 2.40 3.00
CA GLY A 42 6.68 3.64 2.71
C GLY A 42 6.95 4.13 1.30
N ALA A 43 5.89 4.52 0.60
CA ALA A 43 5.98 5.12 -0.73
C ALA A 43 4.84 6.12 -0.89
N GLY A 44 5.18 7.41 -0.94
CA GLY A 44 4.18 8.47 -0.97
C GLY A 44 3.24 8.38 0.23
N LYS A 45 1.95 8.37 -0.02
CA LYS A 45 0.92 8.27 1.03
C LYS A 45 0.61 6.82 1.47
N TYR A 46 1.31 5.84 0.92
CA TYR A 46 1.04 4.42 1.16
C TYR A 46 2.12 3.74 1.97
N ALA A 47 1.72 2.72 2.72
CA ALA A 47 2.56 1.65 3.21
C ALA A 47 2.34 0.44 2.30
N VAL A 48 3.40 -0.06 1.69
CA VAL A 48 3.37 -1.20 0.78
C VAL A 48 3.91 -2.42 1.51
N CYS A 49 3.11 -3.47 1.53
CA CYS A 49 3.40 -4.69 2.27
C CYS A 49 3.54 -5.87 1.32
N ASN A 50 4.41 -6.81 1.66
CA ASN A 50 4.44 -8.13 1.02
C ASN A 50 4.09 -9.17 2.09
N ILE A 51 2.93 -9.80 1.93
CA ILE A 51 2.43 -10.81 2.85
C ILE A 51 2.40 -12.13 2.11
N ALA A 52 3.33 -13.02 2.44
CA ALA A 52 3.45 -14.36 1.84
C ALA A 52 3.53 -14.34 0.30
N GLY A 53 4.16 -13.33 -0.26
CA GLY A 53 4.34 -13.18 -1.71
C GLY A 53 3.30 -12.28 -2.38
N GLU A 54 2.21 -11.92 -1.70
CA GLU A 54 1.21 -10.98 -2.19
C GLU A 54 1.51 -9.56 -1.71
N ARG A 55 1.61 -8.63 -2.64
CA ARG A 55 1.83 -7.22 -2.34
C ARG A 55 0.51 -6.47 -2.26
N SER A 56 0.39 -5.64 -1.23
CA SER A 56 -0.76 -4.78 -1.01
C SER A 56 -0.30 -3.42 -0.53
N ALA A 57 -1.15 -2.41 -0.66
CA ALA A 57 -0.86 -1.07 -0.19
C ALA A 57 -2.05 -0.50 0.54
N VAL A 58 -1.80 0.14 1.66
CA VAL A 58 -2.80 0.88 2.44
C VAL A 58 -2.25 2.27 2.74
N THR A 59 -3.14 3.23 3.00
CA THR A 59 -2.69 4.55 3.45
C THR A 59 -1.92 4.42 4.76
N ARG A 60 -0.80 5.13 4.87
CA ARG A 60 0.21 4.87 5.90
C ARG A 60 -0.09 5.49 7.28
N LYS A 61 -1.18 6.22 7.44
CA LYS A 61 -1.54 6.83 8.73
C LYS A 61 -2.48 5.95 9.53
N CYS A 62 -2.04 5.50 10.71
CA CYS A 62 -2.85 4.74 11.65
C CYS A 62 -4.10 5.53 12.05
N ARG A 63 -5.24 4.86 12.12
CA ARG A 63 -6.54 5.52 12.39
C ARG A 63 -6.72 5.98 13.84
N HIS A 64 -5.96 5.46 14.78
CA HIS A 64 -6.11 5.90 16.17
C HIS A 64 -5.25 7.12 16.54
N LEU A 65 -3.96 7.16 16.16
CA LEU A 65 -3.07 8.28 16.47
C LEU A 65 -2.21 8.72 15.27
N ARG A 66 -2.56 8.29 14.07
CA ARG A 66 -1.88 8.67 12.82
C ARG A 66 -0.38 8.32 12.78
N ALA A 67 0.03 7.30 13.54
CA ALA A 67 1.38 6.75 13.44
C ALA A 67 1.66 6.26 12.02
N ASP A 68 2.92 6.27 11.62
CA ASP A 68 3.31 5.83 10.28
C ASP A 68 3.34 4.31 10.21
N LEU A 69 2.37 3.74 9.50
CA LEU A 69 2.27 2.29 9.32
C LEU A 69 3.41 1.71 8.47
N ALA A 70 4.12 2.56 7.70
CA ALA A 70 5.30 2.11 6.95
C ALA A 70 6.46 1.71 7.87
N GLU A 71 6.46 2.16 9.11
CA GLU A 71 7.42 1.75 10.14
C GLU A 71 6.95 0.51 10.93
N GLY A 72 5.79 -0.03 10.60
CA GLY A 72 5.22 -1.20 11.23
C GLY A 72 5.83 -2.51 10.75
N SER A 73 5.16 -3.60 11.09
CA SER A 73 5.59 -4.94 10.79
C SER A 73 4.42 -5.82 10.37
N ILE A 74 4.71 -6.98 9.82
CA ILE A 74 3.71 -8.00 9.50
C ILE A 74 3.75 -9.07 10.59
N ASP A 75 2.60 -9.38 11.17
CA ASP A 75 2.51 -10.43 12.18
C ASP A 75 2.36 -11.84 11.58
N GLU A 76 2.30 -12.85 12.43
CA GLU A 76 2.20 -14.26 12.00
C GLU A 76 0.89 -14.56 11.26
N GLN A 77 -0.15 -13.77 11.48
CA GLN A 77 -1.43 -13.92 10.79
C GLN A 77 -1.52 -13.08 9.49
N GLY A 78 -0.41 -12.45 9.08
CA GLY A 78 -0.38 -11.65 7.85
C GLY A 78 -1.09 -10.30 7.98
N ARG A 79 -1.04 -9.67 9.15
CA ARG A 79 -1.64 -8.36 9.40
C ARG A 79 -0.57 -7.29 9.56
N LEU A 80 -0.86 -6.08 9.09
CA LEU A 80 0.01 -4.93 9.28
C LEU A 80 -0.18 -4.38 10.70
N VAL A 81 0.89 -4.35 11.47
CA VAL A 81 0.89 -3.92 12.87
C VAL A 81 1.48 -2.53 13.01
N CYS A 82 0.74 -1.64 13.66
CA CYS A 82 1.17 -0.28 13.95
C CYS A 82 2.34 -0.30 14.95
N PRO A 83 3.42 0.48 14.71
CA PRO A 83 4.59 0.46 15.59
C PRO A 83 4.36 1.07 16.97
N TRP A 84 3.33 1.93 17.14
CA TRP A 84 3.13 2.64 18.40
C TRP A 84 2.36 1.81 19.43
N HIS A 85 1.15 1.37 19.11
CA HIS A 85 0.28 0.68 20.07
C HIS A 85 -0.17 -0.68 19.56
N GLN A 86 0.48 -1.19 18.52
CA GLN A 86 0.27 -2.54 17.98
C GLN A 86 -1.17 -2.82 17.52
N SER A 87 -1.88 -1.80 17.06
CA SER A 87 -3.12 -2.01 16.31
C SER A 87 -2.81 -2.81 15.05
N ALA A 88 -3.64 -3.76 14.70
CA ALA A 88 -3.44 -4.60 13.52
C ALA A 88 -4.53 -4.36 12.48
N TYR A 89 -4.09 -4.30 11.22
CA TYR A 89 -4.95 -4.02 10.08
C TYR A 89 -4.91 -5.16 9.07
N ASP A 90 -6.07 -5.44 8.49
CA ASP A 90 -6.16 -6.28 7.31
C ASP A 90 -5.85 -5.42 6.08
N THR A 91 -4.79 -5.72 5.38
CA THR A 91 -4.33 -4.93 4.23
C THR A 91 -5.19 -5.14 2.98
N SER A 92 -6.03 -6.17 2.94
CA SER A 92 -6.96 -6.40 1.84
C SER A 92 -8.22 -5.54 1.93
N THR A 93 -8.61 -5.14 3.14
CA THR A 93 -9.82 -4.34 3.39
C THR A 93 -9.53 -2.95 3.96
N GLY A 94 -8.35 -2.76 4.55
CA GLY A 94 -7.99 -1.54 5.27
C GLY A 94 -8.62 -1.43 6.66
N ARG A 95 -9.29 -2.49 7.13
CA ARG A 95 -9.98 -2.48 8.44
C ARG A 95 -9.05 -2.86 9.57
N MET A 96 -9.26 -2.22 10.71
CA MET A 96 -8.58 -2.61 11.95
C MET A 96 -9.20 -3.91 12.48
N VAL A 97 -8.38 -4.94 12.65
CA VAL A 97 -8.81 -6.25 13.16
C VAL A 97 -8.41 -6.47 14.62
N ARG A 98 -7.43 -5.72 15.11
CA ARG A 98 -7.06 -5.67 16.52
C ARG A 98 -6.90 -4.21 16.92
N GLY A 99 -7.54 -3.81 18.02
CA GLY A 99 -7.44 -2.45 18.54
C GLY A 99 -6.08 -2.15 19.19
N PRO A 100 -5.84 -0.88 19.58
CA PRO A 100 -4.61 -0.50 20.25
C PRO A 100 -4.37 -1.33 21.51
N GLN A 101 -3.15 -1.73 21.74
CA GLN A 101 -2.71 -2.53 22.88
C GLN A 101 -2.07 -1.64 23.96
N GLY A 102 -1.55 -2.23 25.01
CA GLY A 102 -0.95 -1.52 26.12
C GLY A 102 -1.98 -0.81 26.97
N ASN A 103 -1.72 0.45 27.33
CA ASN A 103 -2.65 1.24 28.17
C ASN A 103 -4.01 1.46 27.51
N PHE A 104 -4.07 1.52 26.20
CA PHE A 104 -5.31 1.67 25.45
C PHE A 104 -6.23 0.44 25.56
N ALA A 105 -5.64 -0.75 25.70
CA ALA A 105 -6.41 -1.98 25.84
C ALA A 105 -7.16 -2.04 27.17
N LYS A 106 -6.73 -1.27 28.16
CA LYS A 106 -7.36 -1.20 29.50
C LYS A 106 -8.61 -0.34 29.53
N VAL A 107 -8.83 0.49 28.50
CA VAL A 107 -10.02 1.35 28.42
C VAL A 107 -11.17 0.55 27.84
N PRO A 108 -12.28 0.31 28.58
CA PRO A 108 -13.40 -0.47 28.08
C PRO A 108 -14.01 0.16 26.82
N GLY A 109 -14.19 -0.65 25.78
CA GLY A 109 -14.83 -0.23 24.53
C GLY A 109 -13.97 0.57 23.57
N LEU A 110 -12.78 1.00 23.96
CA LEU A 110 -11.92 1.82 23.10
C LEU A 110 -11.46 1.06 21.84
N GLY A 111 -11.01 -0.18 22.01
CA GLY A 111 -10.62 -1.03 20.88
C GLY A 111 -11.80 -1.30 19.94
N SER A 112 -12.97 -1.57 20.50
CA SER A 112 -14.20 -1.77 19.71
C SER A 112 -14.60 -0.50 18.96
N PHE A 113 -14.44 0.67 19.58
CA PHE A 113 -14.69 1.96 18.93
C PHE A 113 -13.80 2.16 17.70
N PHE A 114 -12.49 1.96 17.83
CA PHE A 114 -11.56 2.12 16.71
C PHE A 114 -11.80 1.09 15.61
N LYS A 115 -12.12 -0.16 15.97
CA LYS A 115 -12.49 -1.19 14.98
C LYS A 115 -13.77 -0.80 14.23
N ALA A 116 -14.77 -0.29 14.93
CA ALA A 116 -16.00 0.18 14.32
C ALA A 116 -15.75 1.40 13.41
N LEU A 117 -14.86 2.31 13.81
CA LEU A 117 -14.48 3.46 13.01
C LEU A 117 -13.88 3.03 11.66
N THR A 118 -13.04 2.00 11.64
CA THR A 118 -12.44 1.52 10.39
C THR A 118 -13.41 0.72 9.52
N LYS A 119 -14.56 0.31 10.02
CA LYS A 119 -15.62 -0.25 9.16
C LYS A 119 -16.28 0.82 8.30
N VAL A 120 -16.39 2.05 8.82
CA VAL A 120 -16.98 3.19 8.11
C VAL A 120 -15.91 3.99 7.37
N ALA A 121 -14.72 4.10 7.97
CA ALA A 121 -13.58 4.83 7.42
C ALA A 121 -12.31 3.96 7.48
N PRO A 122 -12.22 2.91 6.66
CA PRO A 122 -11.03 2.06 6.62
C PRO A 122 -9.82 2.81 6.08
N LEU A 123 -8.64 2.22 6.22
CA LEU A 123 -7.48 2.72 5.49
C LEU A 123 -7.77 2.67 3.98
N GLY A 124 -7.35 3.69 3.26
CA GLY A 124 -7.43 3.68 1.80
C GLY A 124 -6.56 2.56 1.23
N LEU A 125 -7.03 1.95 0.15
CA LEU A 125 -6.28 0.90 -0.55
C LEU A 125 -5.59 1.49 -1.76
N GLY A 126 -4.32 1.11 -1.97
CA GLY A 126 -3.56 1.45 -3.15
C GLY A 126 -3.47 0.26 -4.10
N ARG A 127 -3.17 0.54 -5.34
CA ARG A 127 -2.89 -0.47 -6.34
C ARG A 127 -1.39 -0.66 -6.48
N VAL A 128 -0.94 -1.88 -6.33
CA VAL A 128 0.48 -2.24 -6.49
C VAL A 128 0.68 -2.92 -7.84
N THR A 129 1.66 -2.44 -8.61
CA THR A 129 2.02 -3.03 -9.90
C THR A 129 3.52 -3.29 -9.94
N GLU A 130 3.92 -4.32 -10.69
CA GLU A 130 5.33 -4.66 -10.92
C GLU A 130 5.62 -4.59 -12.42
N ARG A 131 6.69 -3.86 -12.78
CA ARG A 131 7.15 -3.74 -14.17
C ARG A 131 8.67 -3.75 -14.18
N ASN A 132 9.24 -4.63 -15.02
CA ASN A 132 10.70 -4.73 -15.21
C ASN A 132 11.46 -4.89 -13.89
N GLY A 133 10.92 -5.65 -12.94
CA GLY A 133 11.53 -5.87 -11.64
C GLY A 133 11.41 -4.71 -10.66
N ASN A 134 10.67 -3.66 -10.99
CA ASN A 134 10.36 -2.53 -10.10
C ASN A 134 8.90 -2.56 -9.66
N VAL A 135 8.66 -2.14 -8.44
CA VAL A 135 7.33 -2.10 -7.83
C VAL A 135 6.86 -0.66 -7.72
N TYR A 136 5.62 -0.43 -8.10
CA TYR A 136 4.97 0.88 -8.09
C TYR A 136 3.64 0.81 -7.33
N VAL A 137 3.23 1.94 -6.78
CA VAL A 137 1.93 2.09 -6.09
C VAL A 137 1.23 3.37 -6.52
N GLU A 138 -0.10 3.29 -6.68
CA GLU A 138 -0.97 4.43 -6.98
C GLU A 138 -2.25 4.44 -6.15
#